data_d4f2abb56265df78c99a0b160ad0be5b
#
_entry.id   d4f2abb56265df78c99a0b160ad0be5b
#
_cell.length_a   1.000
_cell.length_b   1.000
_cell.length_c   1.000
_cell.angle_alpha   90.00
_cell.angle_beta   90.00
_cell.angle_gamma   90.00
#
_symmetry.space_group_name_H-M   'P 1'
#
loop_
_entity.id
_entity.type
_entity.pdbx_description
1 polymer ?
#
loop_
_entity_poly.entity_id
_entity_poly.type
_entity_poly.pdbx_seq_one_letter_code
_entity_poly.pdbx_strand_id
1 'polypeptide(L)'
;MKQIYTKTGDQGTTSLRGSLRVPKDDPRIEANGQLDMLNALLGLLPADALLSDVQRELMVVMSHVATPDGQQNPRQLHCDELTRRMEQAIDAVASRPTGFVVPQGLWHVARAQCRTAERRLWTVNREHPLDASILRMVNRLSDYLFSQSIAHE
;
A
#
# COMPACT_ATOMS: atom_id res chain seq x y z
N MET A 1 -7.03 -13.65 27.97
CA MET A 1 -6.82 -12.56 27.02
C MET A 1 -5.42 -12.68 26.42
N LYS A 2 -5.30 -12.65 25.10
CA LYS A 2 -3.99 -12.74 24.45
C LYS A 2 -3.22 -11.43 24.70
N GLN A 3 -1.96 -11.52 25.11
CA GLN A 3 -1.12 -10.34 25.30
C GLN A 3 -0.86 -9.62 23.98
N ILE A 4 -0.86 -8.28 24.01
CA ILE A 4 -0.55 -7.48 22.83
C ILE A 4 0.95 -7.53 22.51
N TYR A 5 1.79 -7.44 23.56
CA TYR A 5 3.24 -7.51 23.40
C TYR A 5 3.76 -8.93 23.64
N THR A 6 4.83 -9.30 22.94
CA THR A 6 5.45 -10.62 23.06
C THR A 6 6.92 -10.55 23.50
N LYS A 7 7.53 -9.36 23.47
CA LYS A 7 8.97 -9.10 23.75
C LYS A 7 9.93 -9.75 22.75
N THR A 8 9.43 -10.50 21.77
CA THR A 8 10.29 -11.22 20.81
C THR A 8 11.04 -10.29 19.83
N GLY A 9 10.59 -9.03 19.71
CA GLY A 9 11.22 -8.01 18.87
C GLY A 9 12.17 -7.07 19.59
N ASP A 10 12.42 -7.27 20.90
CA ASP A 10 13.20 -6.33 21.71
C ASP A 10 14.69 -6.27 21.31
N GLN A 11 15.19 -7.25 20.57
CA GLN A 11 16.58 -7.31 20.10
C GLN A 11 16.73 -6.85 18.63
N GLY A 12 15.72 -6.24 18.04
CA GLY A 12 15.81 -5.66 16.69
C GLY A 12 15.50 -6.61 15.55
N THR A 13 14.91 -7.77 15.83
CA THR A 13 14.44 -8.71 14.81
C THR A 13 12.92 -8.86 14.84
N THR A 14 12.37 -9.30 13.70
CA THR A 14 10.96 -9.60 13.55
C THR A 14 10.78 -10.79 12.62
N SER A 15 9.57 -11.32 12.51
CA SER A 15 9.27 -12.43 11.62
C SER A 15 8.63 -11.96 10.33
N LEU A 16 9.04 -12.56 9.21
CA LEU A 16 8.26 -12.63 8.00
C LEU A 16 7.11 -13.64 8.16
N ARG A 17 6.29 -13.79 7.13
CA ARG A 17 5.25 -14.80 7.10
C ARG A 17 5.86 -16.19 7.29
N GLY A 18 5.28 -16.99 8.16
CA GLY A 18 5.91 -18.19 8.69
C GLY A 18 6.71 -17.85 9.93
N SER A 19 7.95 -18.21 10.02
CA SER A 19 8.77 -17.96 11.21
C SER A 19 10.20 -17.52 10.88
N LEU A 20 10.44 -17.14 9.62
CA LEU A 20 11.76 -16.63 9.24
C LEU A 20 12.01 -15.28 9.92
N ARG A 21 13.05 -15.24 10.75
CA ARG A 21 13.44 -14.00 11.44
C ARG A 21 14.36 -13.17 10.57
N VAL A 22 14.10 -11.88 10.53
CA VAL A 22 14.87 -10.88 9.79
C VAL A 22 15.09 -9.65 10.67
N PRO A 23 16.11 -8.80 10.37
CA PRO A 23 16.23 -7.51 11.03
C PRO A 23 14.97 -6.66 10.79
N LYS A 24 14.62 -5.81 11.76
CA LYS A 24 13.46 -4.91 11.64
C LYS A 24 13.59 -3.90 10.50
N ASP A 25 14.80 -3.61 10.03
CA ASP A 25 15.08 -2.74 8.89
C ASP A 25 15.25 -3.49 7.56
N ASP A 26 14.92 -4.78 7.52
CA ASP A 26 14.84 -5.50 6.24
C ASP A 26 13.93 -4.74 5.28
N PRO A 27 14.28 -4.61 3.98
CA PRO A 27 13.48 -3.86 3.01
C PRO A 27 12.01 -4.29 2.93
N ARG A 28 11.71 -5.57 3.17
CA ARG A 28 10.33 -6.07 3.18
C ARG A 28 9.55 -5.55 4.39
N ILE A 29 10.20 -5.45 5.54
CA ILE A 29 9.61 -4.87 6.75
C ILE A 29 9.43 -3.36 6.57
N GLU A 30 10.41 -2.67 6.00
CA GLU A 30 10.31 -1.23 5.71
C GLU A 30 9.16 -0.94 4.75
N ALA A 31 9.05 -1.68 3.65
CA ALA A 31 7.97 -1.50 2.68
C ALA A 31 6.60 -1.73 3.33
N ASN A 32 6.46 -2.77 4.14
CA ASN A 32 5.22 -3.05 4.86
C ASN A 32 4.88 -1.96 5.87
N GLY A 33 5.87 -1.36 6.52
CA GLY A 33 5.65 -0.21 7.39
C GLY A 33 5.09 0.98 6.64
N GLN A 34 5.59 1.26 5.44
CA GLN A 34 5.09 2.34 4.60
C GLN A 34 3.68 2.05 4.05
N LEU A 35 3.41 0.80 3.69
CA LEU A 35 2.05 0.37 3.29
C LEU A 35 1.06 0.46 4.45
N ASP A 36 1.49 0.13 5.66
CA ASP A 36 0.67 0.25 6.86
C ASP A 36 0.29 1.70 7.13
N MET A 37 1.26 2.64 7.06
CA MET A 37 0.99 4.07 7.18
C MET A 37 0.00 4.54 6.11
N LEU A 38 0.20 4.13 4.85
CA LEU A 38 -0.72 4.44 3.77
C LEU A 38 -2.13 3.95 4.09
N ASN A 39 -2.24 2.71 4.51
CA ASN A 39 -3.54 2.09 4.81
C ASN A 39 -4.26 2.80 5.96
N ALA A 40 -3.53 3.20 7.00
CA ALA A 40 -4.07 3.98 8.10
C ALA A 40 -4.56 5.36 7.64
N LEU A 41 -3.83 6.03 6.75
CA LEU A 41 -4.24 7.31 6.17
C LEU A 41 -5.51 7.16 5.31
N LEU A 42 -5.63 6.09 4.54
CA LEU A 42 -6.87 5.81 3.78
C LEU A 42 -8.09 5.71 4.71
N GLY A 43 -7.89 5.19 5.91
CA GLY A 43 -8.95 5.11 6.92
C GLY A 43 -9.42 6.45 7.48
N LEU A 44 -8.68 7.54 7.25
CA LEU A 44 -9.06 8.90 7.62
C LEU A 44 -9.87 9.62 6.54
N LEU A 45 -9.89 9.08 5.33
CA LEU A 45 -10.62 9.67 4.21
C LEU A 45 -12.12 9.35 4.30
N PRO A 46 -12.98 10.11 3.59
CA PRO A 46 -14.40 9.80 3.56
C PRO A 46 -14.67 8.36 3.11
N ALA A 47 -15.62 7.71 3.76
CA ALA A 47 -15.95 6.31 3.49
C ALA A 47 -16.38 6.12 2.03
N ASP A 48 -15.79 5.12 1.38
CA ASP A 48 -16.00 4.78 -0.02
C ASP A 48 -15.76 3.28 -0.19
N ALA A 49 -16.63 2.63 -0.94
CA ALA A 49 -16.54 1.18 -1.19
C ALA A 49 -15.23 0.80 -1.87
N LEU A 50 -14.78 1.60 -2.85
CA LEU A 50 -13.52 1.34 -3.55
C LEU A 50 -12.32 1.47 -2.60
N LEU A 51 -12.27 2.53 -1.77
CA LEU A 51 -11.21 2.69 -0.78
C LEU A 51 -11.19 1.55 0.25
N SER A 52 -12.35 1.10 0.70
CA SER A 52 -12.44 -0.04 1.61
C SER A 52 -11.88 -1.32 0.98
N ASP A 53 -12.17 -1.56 -0.30
CA ASP A 53 -11.64 -2.71 -1.02
C ASP A 53 -10.13 -2.59 -1.22
N VAL A 54 -9.63 -1.39 -1.51
CA VAL A 54 -8.19 -1.12 -1.59
C VAL A 54 -7.50 -1.38 -0.25
N GLN A 55 -8.09 -0.94 0.86
CA GLN A 55 -7.54 -1.19 2.19
C GLN A 55 -7.41 -2.69 2.48
N ARG A 56 -8.42 -3.48 2.14
CA ARG A 56 -8.37 -4.94 2.29
C ARG A 56 -7.31 -5.56 1.39
N GLU A 57 -7.21 -5.10 0.16
CA GLU A 57 -6.18 -5.59 -0.76
C GLU A 57 -4.77 -5.24 -0.30
N LEU A 58 -4.55 -4.05 0.27
CA LEU A 58 -3.25 -3.69 0.84
C LEU A 58 -2.82 -4.64 1.97
N MET A 59 -3.78 -5.17 2.75
CA MET A 59 -3.47 -6.20 3.75
C MET A 59 -2.99 -7.50 3.07
N VAL A 60 -3.60 -7.89 1.96
CA VAL A 60 -3.16 -9.04 1.16
C VAL A 60 -1.79 -8.78 0.55
N VAL A 61 -1.57 -7.59 -0.01
CA VAL A 61 -0.26 -7.17 -0.56
C VAL A 61 0.84 -7.27 0.51
N MET A 62 0.59 -6.76 1.71
CA MET A 62 1.56 -6.84 2.81
C MET A 62 1.90 -8.29 3.16
N SER A 63 0.93 -9.20 3.11
CA SER A 63 1.19 -10.62 3.32
C SER A 63 2.08 -11.22 2.23
N HIS A 64 1.91 -10.79 0.98
CA HIS A 64 2.77 -11.22 -0.13
C HIS A 64 4.19 -10.66 -0.01
N VAL A 65 4.34 -9.39 0.37
CA VAL A 65 5.64 -8.77 0.63
C VAL A 65 6.41 -9.52 1.74
N ALA A 66 5.69 -9.96 2.76
CA ALA A 66 6.26 -10.71 3.90
C ALA A 66 6.44 -12.21 3.63
N THR A 67 6.09 -12.71 2.45
CA THR A 67 6.25 -14.11 2.10
C THR A 67 7.72 -14.36 1.72
N PRO A 68 8.42 -15.27 2.42
CA PRO A 68 9.81 -15.59 2.07
C PRO A 68 9.95 -16.12 0.64
N ASP A 69 11.11 -15.90 0.04
CA ASP A 69 11.41 -16.37 -1.31
C ASP A 69 11.24 -17.90 -1.41
N GLY A 70 10.65 -18.33 -2.51
CA GLY A 70 10.40 -19.75 -2.77
C GLY A 70 9.20 -20.35 -2.05
N GLN A 71 8.53 -19.58 -1.17
CA GLN A 71 7.28 -19.97 -0.54
C GLN A 71 6.09 -19.41 -1.32
N GLN A 72 4.96 -20.12 -1.26
CA GLN A 72 3.71 -19.65 -1.84
C GLN A 72 2.83 -18.98 -0.80
N ASN A 73 2.10 -17.97 -1.23
CA ASN A 73 1.06 -17.34 -0.43
C ASN A 73 -0.31 -17.74 -0.99
N PRO A 74 -1.17 -18.39 -0.20
CA PRO A 74 -2.48 -18.85 -0.68
C PRO A 74 -3.50 -17.72 -0.89
N ARG A 75 -3.21 -16.50 -0.39
CA ARG A 75 -4.11 -15.36 -0.57
C ARG A 75 -4.06 -14.88 -2.01
N GLN A 76 -5.23 -14.86 -2.65
CA GLN A 76 -5.34 -14.40 -4.04
C GLN A 76 -5.26 -12.87 -4.10
N LEU A 77 -4.49 -12.37 -5.08
CA LEU A 77 -4.40 -10.94 -5.39
C LEU A 77 -5.54 -10.53 -6.33
N HIS A 78 -6.13 -9.38 -6.06
CA HIS A 78 -7.16 -8.73 -6.88
C HIS A 78 -6.71 -7.34 -7.35
N CYS A 79 -5.41 -7.13 -7.43
CA CYS A 79 -4.81 -5.81 -7.73
C CYS A 79 -5.22 -5.28 -9.10
N ASP A 80 -5.29 -6.14 -10.13
CA ASP A 80 -5.66 -5.69 -11.48
C ASP A 80 -7.11 -5.24 -11.59
N GLU A 81 -8.02 -5.90 -10.89
CA GLU A 81 -9.42 -5.48 -10.82
C GLU A 81 -9.56 -4.10 -10.16
N LEU A 82 -8.87 -3.89 -9.04
CA LEU A 82 -8.89 -2.61 -8.33
C LEU A 82 -8.22 -1.51 -9.16
N THR A 83 -7.16 -1.83 -9.88
CA THR A 83 -6.52 -0.88 -10.81
C THR A 83 -7.52 -0.38 -11.85
N ARG A 84 -8.28 -1.27 -12.47
CA ARG A 84 -9.31 -0.89 -13.45
C ARG A 84 -10.41 -0.03 -12.83
N ARG A 85 -10.87 -0.39 -11.63
CA ARG A 85 -11.88 0.41 -10.91
C ARG A 85 -11.38 1.80 -10.58
N MET A 86 -10.13 1.93 -10.17
CA MET A 86 -9.50 3.23 -9.93
C MET A 86 -9.38 4.05 -11.22
N GLU A 87 -8.99 3.43 -12.32
CA GLU A 87 -8.91 4.11 -13.62
C GLU A 87 -10.27 4.66 -14.07
N GLN A 88 -11.33 3.86 -13.91
CA GLN A 88 -12.71 4.32 -14.20
C GLN A 88 -13.09 5.52 -13.34
N ALA A 89 -12.75 5.50 -12.06
CA ALA A 89 -13.05 6.62 -11.15
C ALA A 89 -12.23 7.87 -11.50
N ILE A 90 -10.97 7.72 -11.89
CA ILE A 90 -10.12 8.82 -12.37
C ILE A 90 -10.73 9.46 -13.62
N ASP A 91 -11.13 8.64 -14.58
CA ASP A 91 -11.68 9.11 -15.85
C ASP A 91 -13.03 9.83 -15.67
N ALA A 92 -13.76 9.53 -14.60
CA ALA A 92 -15.02 10.17 -14.28
C ALA A 92 -14.87 11.59 -13.69
N VAL A 93 -13.68 11.99 -13.24
CA VAL A 93 -13.43 13.33 -12.71
C VAL A 93 -13.38 14.34 -13.86
N ALA A 94 -14.32 15.28 -13.88
CA ALA A 94 -14.50 16.21 -14.99
C ALA A 94 -13.43 17.30 -15.09
N SER A 95 -12.85 17.71 -13.97
CA SER A 95 -11.83 18.76 -13.91
C SER A 95 -10.42 18.17 -13.79
N ARG A 96 -9.51 18.70 -14.55
CA ARG A 96 -8.09 18.28 -14.51
C ARG A 96 -7.21 19.51 -14.40
N PRO A 97 -6.30 19.58 -13.43
CA PRO A 97 -5.36 20.67 -13.32
C PRO A 97 -4.39 20.68 -14.52
N THR A 98 -4.01 21.87 -14.98
CA THR A 98 -3.07 22.04 -16.10
C THR A 98 -1.62 22.18 -15.65
N GLY A 99 -1.34 22.05 -14.36
CA GLY A 99 0.00 22.18 -13.78
C GLY A 99 0.09 21.59 -12.39
N PHE A 100 1.16 21.93 -11.69
CA PHE A 100 1.36 21.49 -10.32
C PHE A 100 0.36 22.15 -9.38
N VAL A 101 -0.19 21.35 -8.47
CA VAL A 101 -1.14 21.78 -7.45
C VAL A 101 -0.41 21.84 -6.11
N VAL A 102 -0.62 22.92 -5.36
CA VAL A 102 -0.11 23.01 -3.97
C VAL A 102 -0.88 21.99 -3.13
N PRO A 103 -0.19 21.02 -2.50
CA PRO A 103 -0.86 19.94 -1.78
C PRO A 103 -1.48 20.46 -0.47
N GLN A 104 -2.77 20.29 -0.32
CA GLN A 104 -3.53 20.63 0.87
C GLN A 104 -4.52 19.51 1.21
N GLY A 105 -4.60 19.17 2.48
CA GLY A 105 -5.56 18.18 2.98
C GLY A 105 -5.10 16.73 2.92
N LEU A 106 -5.92 15.85 3.48
CA LEU A 106 -5.58 14.44 3.71
C LEU A 106 -5.42 13.64 2.42
N TRP A 107 -6.13 13.98 1.35
CA TRP A 107 -5.97 13.30 0.06
C TRP A 107 -4.54 13.40 -0.44
N HIS A 108 -3.92 14.56 -0.31
CA HIS A 108 -2.54 14.78 -0.72
C HIS A 108 -1.52 14.12 0.22
N VAL A 109 -1.81 14.07 1.52
CA VAL A 109 -0.96 13.33 2.46
C VAL A 109 -0.95 11.85 2.09
N ALA A 110 -2.14 11.26 1.86
CA ALA A 110 -2.26 9.86 1.45
C ALA A 110 -1.58 9.61 0.10
N ARG A 111 -1.74 10.51 -0.88
CA ARG A 111 -1.08 10.44 -2.17
C ARG A 111 0.44 10.42 -2.04
N ALA A 112 1.01 11.33 -1.26
CA ALA A 112 2.46 11.42 -1.06
C ALA A 112 3.00 10.17 -0.34
N GLN A 113 2.28 9.68 0.67
CA GLN A 113 2.63 8.43 1.36
C GLN A 113 2.55 7.22 0.44
N CYS A 114 1.56 7.18 -0.46
CA CYS A 114 1.43 6.12 -1.46
C CYS A 114 2.67 6.06 -2.36
N ARG A 115 3.18 7.20 -2.80
CA ARG A 115 4.40 7.28 -3.61
C ARG A 115 5.63 6.83 -2.83
N THR A 116 5.71 7.12 -1.54
CA THR A 116 6.78 6.61 -0.67
C THR A 116 6.71 5.09 -0.57
N ALA A 117 5.53 4.53 -0.32
CA ALA A 117 5.33 3.09 -0.26
C ALA A 117 5.70 2.41 -1.58
N GLU A 118 5.31 3.00 -2.71
CA GLU A 118 5.67 2.48 -4.03
C GLU A 118 7.19 2.40 -4.22
N ARG A 119 7.92 3.45 -3.86
CA ARG A 119 9.38 3.44 -3.98
C ARG A 119 10.01 2.31 -3.15
N ARG A 120 9.48 2.04 -1.95
CA ARG A 120 9.97 0.96 -1.09
C ARG A 120 9.64 -0.42 -1.67
N LEU A 121 8.50 -0.56 -2.33
CA LEU A 121 8.15 -1.79 -3.05
C LEU A 121 9.11 -2.07 -4.21
N TRP A 122 9.54 -1.05 -4.93
CA TRP A 122 10.56 -1.19 -5.97
C TRP A 122 11.91 -1.63 -5.40
N THR A 123 12.29 -1.14 -4.21
CA THR A 123 13.47 -1.62 -3.51
C THR A 123 13.36 -3.11 -3.18
N VAL A 124 12.22 -3.55 -2.66
CA VAL A 124 11.96 -4.98 -2.41
C VAL A 124 12.04 -5.79 -3.70
N ASN A 125 11.39 -5.31 -4.76
CA ASN A 125 11.27 -6.04 -6.02
C ASN A 125 12.62 -6.37 -6.67
N ARG A 126 13.66 -5.57 -6.41
CA ARG A 126 15.00 -5.82 -6.96
C ARG A 126 15.63 -7.11 -6.42
N GLU A 127 15.40 -7.45 -5.17
CA GLU A 127 15.98 -8.62 -4.50
C GLU A 127 14.96 -9.74 -4.27
N HIS A 128 13.70 -9.36 -4.08
CA HIS A 128 12.58 -10.26 -3.80
C HIS A 128 11.44 -9.92 -4.76
N PRO A 129 11.45 -10.48 -5.98
CA PRO A 129 10.48 -10.10 -7.00
C PRO A 129 9.04 -10.24 -6.54
N LEU A 130 8.27 -9.19 -6.75
CA LEU A 130 6.85 -9.11 -6.42
C LEU A 130 6.00 -9.34 -7.68
N ASP A 131 4.76 -9.77 -7.50
CA ASP A 131 3.80 -9.81 -8.59
C ASP A 131 3.65 -8.39 -9.18
N ALA A 132 3.76 -8.27 -10.49
CA ALA A 132 3.73 -6.98 -11.18
C ALA A 132 2.40 -6.23 -10.94
N SER A 133 1.31 -6.94 -10.68
CA SER A 133 0.00 -6.33 -10.39
C SER A 133 0.03 -5.48 -9.12
N ILE A 134 0.84 -5.84 -8.14
CA ILE A 134 1.02 -5.08 -6.89
C ILE A 134 1.60 -3.69 -7.22
N LEU A 135 2.67 -3.65 -8.00
CA LEU A 135 3.34 -2.40 -8.35
C LEU A 135 2.44 -1.49 -9.18
N ARG A 136 1.68 -2.08 -10.12
CA ARG A 136 0.70 -1.32 -10.93
C ARG A 136 -0.40 -0.73 -10.06
N MET A 137 -0.96 -1.51 -9.14
CA MET A 137 -2.04 -1.04 -8.27
C MET A 137 -1.59 0.11 -7.38
N VAL A 138 -0.43 0.00 -6.75
CA VAL A 138 0.07 1.06 -5.86
C VAL A 138 0.42 2.32 -6.65
N ASN A 139 0.99 2.18 -7.84
CA ASN A 139 1.20 3.32 -8.72
C ASN A 139 -0.13 4.02 -9.08
N ARG A 140 -1.13 3.26 -9.49
CA ARG A 140 -2.45 3.81 -9.86
C ARG A 140 -3.18 4.42 -8.68
N LEU A 141 -2.98 3.88 -7.49
CA LEU A 141 -3.58 4.41 -6.27
C LEU A 141 -3.17 5.86 -6.01
N SER A 142 -1.92 6.24 -6.26
CA SER A 142 -1.49 7.63 -6.10
C SER A 142 -2.22 8.57 -7.07
N ASP A 143 -2.46 8.14 -8.31
CA ASP A 143 -3.23 8.92 -9.29
C ASP A 143 -4.72 9.01 -8.88
N TYR A 144 -5.27 7.94 -8.37
CA TYR A 144 -6.63 7.93 -7.84
C TYR A 144 -6.79 8.91 -6.69
N LEU A 145 -5.86 8.89 -5.72
CA LEU A 145 -5.90 9.81 -4.58
C LEU A 145 -5.77 11.27 -5.03
N PHE A 146 -4.94 11.53 -6.04
CA PHE A 146 -4.85 12.86 -6.63
C PHE A 146 -6.18 13.28 -7.28
N SER A 147 -6.79 12.41 -8.06
CA SER A 147 -8.07 12.71 -8.72
C SER A 147 -9.18 12.99 -7.70
N GLN A 148 -9.19 12.26 -6.58
CA GLN A 148 -10.17 12.47 -5.53
C GLN A 148 -9.93 13.78 -4.75
N SER A 149 -8.70 14.25 -4.65
CA SER A 149 -8.41 15.57 -4.08
C SER A 149 -9.11 16.68 -4.88
N ILE A 150 -9.20 16.53 -6.19
CA ILE A 150 -9.91 17.47 -7.07
C ILE A 150 -11.43 17.34 -6.88
N ALA A 151 -11.93 16.12 -6.84
CA ALA A 151 -13.38 15.87 -6.73
C ALA A 151 -13.97 16.31 -5.39
N HIS A 152 -13.13 16.47 -4.35
CA HIS A 152 -13.54 16.85 -3.00
C HIS A 152 -13.09 18.28 -2.60
N GLU A 153 -12.71 19.09 -3.55
CA GLU A 153 -12.42 20.52 -3.32
C GLU A 153 -13.68 21.33 -2.96
#